data_6e31732d0d890d4080af75730200283a
#
_entry.id   6e31732d0d890d4080af75730200283a
#
_cell.length_a   1.000
_cell.length_b   1.000
_cell.length_c   1.000
_cell.angle_alpha   90.00
_cell.angle_beta   90.00
_cell.angle_gamma   90.00
#
_symmetry.space_group_name_H-M   'P 1'
#
loop_
_entity.id
_entity.type
_entity.pdbx_description
1 polymer ?
#
loop_
_entity_poly.entity_id
_entity_poly.type
_entity_poly.pdbx_seq_one_letter_code
_entity_poly.pdbx_strand_id
1 'polypeptide(L)'
;MFASLPFILTALGITQIVSYGTMLYGISVLAMPMAVDLGWSSTFIYLGFSVSLLVGGIVAKPAARFLERRGGRLTLTIGSLVGSFGLFMLSQTRDQVVYVAAWIVLGLASRLTLYDAAFATLVEFYGLRARRPISILTLFGGLASTIFWPICHYANEAIGWRGAWLVCAASVLVLCTPLHMLMPRHGVVMENGPGENGASPDPEPLVPAEAKSQAILLLGIAFAANAFISTALSAHFIPAVVTMGVSAATAMWIASLRGVFQTLGRFLEMLFGKNLDPFMFANISTGIMVVAFAPLAAGGASTPALLAFSVLFGISLGLITIVRGAVPLVLFGRHGYAGVLASLATPGLIATAAAPTAYAYVLDMWGPVVGFWLMFLVAVMSFGATLALAWRFRKGTS
;
A
#
# COMPACT_ATOMS: atom_id res chain seq x y z
N MET A 1 19.72 9.81 -24.46
CA MET A 1 18.44 9.19 -24.84
C MET A 1 17.46 9.55 -23.74
N PHE A 2 16.57 10.51 -23.98
CA PHE A 2 15.62 10.98 -22.97
C PHE A 2 14.55 9.90 -22.79
N ALA A 3 14.52 9.25 -21.63
CA ALA A 3 13.42 8.35 -21.32
C ALA A 3 12.13 9.19 -21.26
N SER A 4 11.18 8.88 -22.12
CA SER A 4 9.90 9.58 -22.16
C SER A 4 9.13 9.35 -20.86
N LEU A 5 8.29 10.31 -20.45
CA LEU A 5 7.42 10.15 -19.26
C LEU A 5 6.60 8.85 -19.29
N PRO A 6 6.04 8.38 -20.44
CA PRO A 6 5.43 7.06 -20.53
C PRO A 6 6.37 5.91 -20.18
N PHE A 7 7.66 5.99 -20.53
CA PHE A 7 8.64 4.98 -20.13
C PHE A 7 8.82 4.91 -18.61
N ILE A 8 8.93 6.05 -17.93
CA ILE A 8 9.08 6.11 -16.47
C ILE A 8 7.87 5.45 -15.79
N LEU A 9 6.67 5.79 -16.22
CA LEU A 9 5.45 5.24 -15.67
C LEU A 9 5.33 3.73 -15.91
N THR A 10 5.66 3.26 -17.11
CA THR A 10 5.62 1.84 -17.45
C THR A 10 6.69 1.06 -16.69
N ALA A 11 7.92 1.59 -16.61
CA ALA A 11 9.02 1.00 -15.88
C ALA A 11 8.66 0.86 -14.39
N LEU A 12 8.15 1.93 -13.77
CA LEU A 12 7.67 1.89 -12.40
C LEU A 12 6.49 0.91 -12.25
N GLY A 13 5.56 0.87 -13.21
CA GLY A 13 4.43 -0.07 -13.20
C GLY A 13 4.90 -1.53 -13.13
N ILE A 14 5.79 -1.92 -14.03
CA ILE A 14 6.38 -3.27 -14.06
C ILE A 14 7.11 -3.56 -12.75
N THR A 15 7.95 -2.63 -12.29
CA THR A 15 8.73 -2.85 -11.07
C THR A 15 7.86 -2.90 -9.82
N GLN A 16 6.69 -2.21 -9.77
CA GLN A 16 5.73 -2.37 -8.67
C GLN A 16 5.07 -3.75 -8.70
N ILE A 17 4.68 -4.29 -9.86
CA ILE A 17 4.17 -5.67 -9.94
C ILE A 17 5.18 -6.64 -9.35
N VAL A 18 6.44 -6.55 -9.78
CA VAL A 18 7.49 -7.47 -9.33
C VAL A 18 7.80 -7.28 -7.85
N SER A 19 8.00 -6.03 -7.39
CA SER A 19 8.39 -5.76 -6.00
C SER A 19 7.30 -6.13 -4.99
N TYR A 20 6.02 -5.80 -5.27
CA TYR A 20 4.90 -6.22 -4.43
C TYR A 20 4.71 -7.73 -4.46
N GLY A 21 4.79 -8.33 -5.66
CA GLY A 21 4.63 -9.76 -5.86
C GLY A 21 5.64 -10.58 -5.07
N THR A 22 6.90 -10.16 -5.10
CA THR A 22 8.00 -10.89 -4.46
C THR A 22 8.14 -10.57 -2.98
N MET A 23 8.16 -9.29 -2.59
CA MET A 23 8.48 -8.87 -1.22
C MET A 23 7.28 -8.92 -0.26
N LEU A 24 6.03 -8.79 -0.77
CA LEU A 24 4.83 -8.83 0.07
C LEU A 24 4.00 -10.10 -0.13
N TYR A 25 3.77 -10.47 -1.39
CA TYR A 25 2.82 -11.55 -1.67
C TYR A 25 3.46 -12.95 -1.75
N GLY A 26 4.76 -13.06 -2.00
CA GLY A 26 5.47 -14.35 -2.07
C GLY A 26 5.33 -15.18 -0.80
N ILE A 27 5.38 -14.55 0.37
CA ILE A 27 5.28 -15.25 1.66
C ILE A 27 3.92 -15.95 1.84
N SER A 28 2.83 -15.42 1.29
CA SER A 28 1.51 -16.03 1.44
C SER A 28 1.41 -17.40 0.76
N VAL A 29 2.23 -17.66 -0.24
CA VAL A 29 2.32 -18.95 -0.95
C VAL A 29 3.41 -19.85 -0.35
N LEU A 30 4.55 -19.25 0.01
CA LEU A 30 5.75 -20.02 0.37
C LEU A 30 5.87 -20.30 1.89
N ALA A 31 5.03 -19.66 2.73
CA ALA A 31 5.12 -19.84 4.18
C ALA A 31 4.93 -21.29 4.64
N MET A 32 3.90 -21.98 4.13
CA MET A 32 3.62 -23.35 4.54
C MET A 32 4.67 -24.35 4.07
N PRO A 33 5.12 -24.33 2.79
CA PRO A 33 6.26 -25.13 2.36
C PRO A 33 7.52 -24.93 3.20
N MET A 34 7.83 -23.66 3.57
CA MET A 34 8.96 -23.33 4.45
C MET A 34 8.77 -23.90 5.85
N ALA A 35 7.58 -23.75 6.45
CA ALA A 35 7.27 -24.24 7.78
C ALA A 35 7.47 -25.77 7.88
N VAL A 36 7.00 -26.50 6.89
CA VAL A 36 7.13 -27.97 6.83
C VAL A 36 8.60 -28.40 6.67
N ASP A 37 9.33 -27.80 5.72
CA ASP A 37 10.73 -28.20 5.42
C ASP A 37 11.69 -27.84 6.56
N LEU A 38 11.49 -26.67 7.21
CA LEU A 38 12.37 -26.21 8.28
C LEU A 38 11.96 -26.72 9.68
N GLY A 39 10.78 -27.33 9.81
CA GLY A 39 10.23 -27.74 11.11
C GLY A 39 9.85 -26.57 12.01
N TRP A 40 9.56 -25.39 11.43
CA TRP A 40 9.21 -24.18 12.20
C TRP A 40 7.71 -23.99 12.24
N SER A 41 7.24 -23.32 13.31
CA SER A 41 5.82 -22.95 13.38
C SER A 41 5.47 -21.92 12.29
N SER A 42 4.26 -22.00 11.75
CA SER A 42 3.74 -21.01 10.81
C SER A 42 3.75 -19.60 11.42
N THR A 43 3.50 -19.50 12.72
CA THR A 43 3.59 -18.24 13.47
C THR A 43 4.98 -17.62 13.36
N PHE A 44 6.05 -18.42 13.52
CA PHE A 44 7.42 -17.91 13.39
C PHE A 44 7.74 -17.49 11.95
N ILE A 45 7.25 -18.23 10.96
CA ILE A 45 7.40 -17.85 9.54
C ILE A 45 6.76 -16.48 9.27
N TYR A 46 5.52 -16.26 9.73
CA TYR A 46 4.87 -14.95 9.56
C TYR A 46 5.46 -13.83 10.42
N LEU A 47 6.12 -14.17 11.54
CA LEU A 47 6.85 -13.20 12.35
C LEU A 47 7.95 -12.49 11.53
N GLY A 48 8.66 -13.22 10.66
CA GLY A 48 9.64 -12.61 9.76
C GLY A 48 9.03 -11.49 8.91
N PHE A 49 7.87 -11.73 8.30
CA PHE A 49 7.15 -10.71 7.54
C PHE A 49 6.78 -9.50 8.42
N SER A 50 6.31 -9.75 9.65
CA SER A 50 6.01 -8.69 10.62
C SER A 50 7.26 -7.86 10.96
N VAL A 51 8.41 -8.50 11.12
CA VAL A 51 9.70 -7.81 11.30
C VAL A 51 10.01 -6.89 10.12
N SER A 52 9.79 -7.33 8.88
CA SER A 52 10.02 -6.47 7.71
C SER A 52 9.14 -5.22 7.72
N LEU A 53 7.88 -5.35 8.12
CA LEU A 53 6.96 -4.21 8.24
C LEU A 53 7.42 -3.23 9.32
N LEU A 54 7.87 -3.75 10.47
CA LEU A 54 8.40 -2.92 11.57
C LEU A 54 9.66 -2.17 11.15
N VAL A 55 10.63 -2.88 10.56
CA VAL A 55 11.86 -2.26 10.01
C VAL A 55 11.51 -1.20 8.98
N GLY A 56 10.59 -1.52 8.06
CA GLY A 56 10.08 -0.56 7.09
C GLY A 56 9.53 0.71 7.74
N GLY A 57 8.86 0.60 8.89
CA GLY A 57 8.39 1.75 9.67
C GLY A 57 9.53 2.59 10.23
N ILE A 58 10.49 1.95 10.86
CA ILE A 58 11.66 2.61 11.48
C ILE A 58 12.48 3.37 10.42
N VAL A 59 12.71 2.74 9.26
CA VAL A 59 13.55 3.33 8.20
C VAL A 59 12.79 4.25 7.25
N ALA A 60 11.48 4.45 7.41
CA ALA A 60 10.67 5.26 6.48
C ALA A 60 11.20 6.69 6.31
N LYS A 61 11.48 7.40 7.42
CA LYS A 61 12.02 8.77 7.37
C LYS A 61 13.45 8.84 6.82
N PRO A 62 14.42 8.00 7.26
CA PRO A 62 15.73 7.92 6.63
C PRO A 62 15.66 7.63 5.13
N ALA A 63 14.85 6.68 4.69
CA ALA A 63 14.67 6.33 3.28
C ALA A 63 14.11 7.52 2.46
N ALA A 64 13.13 8.24 3.00
CA ALA A 64 12.58 9.44 2.36
C ALA A 64 13.64 10.53 2.20
N ARG A 65 14.44 10.82 3.24
CA ARG A 65 15.56 11.78 3.16
C ARG A 65 16.63 11.36 2.15
N PHE A 66 16.89 10.07 2.06
CA PHE A 66 17.83 9.54 1.07
C PHE A 66 17.30 9.77 -0.35
N LEU A 67 16.01 9.50 -0.59
CA LEU A 67 15.34 9.76 -1.87
C LEU A 67 15.39 11.25 -2.23
N GLU A 68 15.02 12.14 -1.31
CA GLU A 68 15.04 13.58 -1.53
C GLU A 68 16.44 14.12 -1.88
N ARG A 69 17.49 13.53 -1.31
CA ARG A 69 18.90 13.95 -1.56
C ARG A 69 19.52 13.33 -2.80
N ARG A 70 19.17 12.10 -3.12
CA ARG A 70 19.86 11.29 -4.14
C ARG A 70 18.99 11.00 -5.38
N GLY A 71 17.70 11.36 -5.31
CA GLY A 71 16.72 11.14 -6.36
C GLY A 71 16.17 9.73 -6.42
N GLY A 72 15.05 9.59 -7.13
CA GLY A 72 14.30 8.33 -7.25
C GLY A 72 15.10 7.22 -7.93
N ARG A 73 15.82 7.54 -9.02
CA ARG A 73 16.62 6.56 -9.76
C ARG A 73 17.57 5.75 -8.86
N LEU A 74 18.43 6.46 -8.09
CA LEU A 74 19.43 5.79 -7.25
C LEU A 74 18.75 5.04 -6.11
N THR A 75 17.75 5.64 -5.49
CA THR A 75 16.98 5.03 -4.38
C THR A 75 16.34 3.72 -4.80
N LEU A 76 15.60 3.71 -5.90
CA LEU A 76 14.93 2.53 -6.43
C LEU A 76 15.93 1.45 -6.88
N THR A 77 17.06 1.85 -7.50
CA THR A 77 18.12 0.92 -7.92
C THR A 77 18.75 0.22 -6.70
N ILE A 78 19.14 0.98 -5.69
CA ILE A 78 19.70 0.41 -4.45
C ILE A 78 18.65 -0.48 -3.77
N GLY A 79 17.39 -0.02 -3.71
CA GLY A 79 16.30 -0.80 -3.15
C GLY A 79 16.09 -2.14 -3.86
N SER A 80 16.20 -2.17 -5.20
CA SER A 80 16.10 -3.42 -5.98
C SER A 80 17.28 -4.36 -5.70
N LEU A 81 18.50 -3.85 -5.63
CA LEU A 81 19.68 -4.67 -5.28
C LEU A 81 19.56 -5.26 -3.87
N VAL A 82 19.19 -4.41 -2.89
CA VAL A 82 18.97 -4.84 -1.50
C VAL A 82 17.82 -5.83 -1.41
N GLY A 83 16.73 -5.61 -2.16
CA GLY A 83 15.57 -6.50 -2.21
C GLY A 83 15.90 -7.87 -2.81
N SER A 84 16.62 -7.88 -3.95
CA SER A 84 17.11 -9.12 -4.55
C SER A 84 18.02 -9.89 -3.60
N PHE A 85 18.93 -9.20 -2.90
CA PHE A 85 19.79 -9.82 -1.90
C PHE A 85 18.99 -10.40 -0.73
N GLY A 86 18.00 -9.69 -0.19
CA GLY A 86 17.12 -10.20 0.86
C GLY A 86 16.33 -11.44 0.45
N LEU A 87 15.79 -11.46 -0.78
CA LEU A 87 15.10 -12.62 -1.36
C LEU A 87 16.05 -13.80 -1.58
N PHE A 88 17.29 -13.54 -2.01
CA PHE A 88 18.33 -14.54 -2.10
C PHE A 88 18.66 -15.11 -0.72
N MET A 89 18.81 -14.30 0.32
CA MET A 89 18.98 -14.77 1.69
C MET A 89 17.84 -15.70 2.13
N LEU A 90 16.57 -15.36 1.82
CA LEU A 90 15.44 -16.24 2.10
C LEU A 90 15.57 -17.59 1.43
N SER A 91 16.06 -17.64 0.19
CA SER A 91 16.28 -18.91 -0.51
C SER A 91 17.36 -19.80 0.15
N GLN A 92 18.34 -19.18 0.81
CA GLN A 92 19.45 -19.87 1.50
C GLN A 92 19.18 -20.14 2.98
N THR A 93 18.01 -19.77 3.48
CA THR A 93 17.62 -19.93 4.89
C THR A 93 17.72 -21.37 5.37
N ARG A 94 18.51 -21.60 6.42
CA ARG A 94 18.63 -22.89 7.12
C ARG A 94 18.44 -22.74 8.64
N ASP A 95 18.61 -21.54 9.15
CA ASP A 95 18.47 -21.18 10.56
C ASP A 95 17.63 -19.91 10.74
N GLN A 96 17.18 -19.70 11.97
CA GLN A 96 16.27 -18.61 12.33
C GLN A 96 16.93 -17.22 12.23
N VAL A 97 18.26 -17.15 12.44
CA VAL A 97 18.99 -15.87 12.42
C VAL A 97 19.06 -15.34 10.99
N VAL A 98 19.45 -16.18 10.03
CA VAL A 98 19.49 -15.82 8.60
C VAL A 98 18.10 -15.46 8.11
N TYR A 99 17.06 -16.19 8.56
CA TYR A 99 15.67 -15.91 8.21
C TYR A 99 15.23 -14.50 8.65
N VAL A 100 15.44 -14.17 9.93
CA VAL A 100 15.08 -12.85 10.48
C VAL A 100 15.93 -11.75 9.82
N ALA A 101 17.23 -11.97 9.62
CA ALA A 101 18.10 -11.02 8.93
C ALA A 101 17.61 -10.73 7.50
N ALA A 102 17.18 -11.75 6.76
CA ALA A 102 16.62 -11.57 5.42
C ALA A 102 15.38 -10.67 5.43
N TRP A 103 14.48 -10.85 6.41
CA TRP A 103 13.29 -9.99 6.53
C TRP A 103 13.62 -8.56 6.99
N ILE A 104 14.68 -8.35 7.78
CA ILE A 104 15.19 -7.01 8.09
C ILE A 104 15.67 -6.32 6.80
N VAL A 105 16.44 -7.02 5.97
CA VAL A 105 16.91 -6.52 4.68
C VAL A 105 15.75 -6.19 3.74
N LEU A 106 14.73 -7.07 3.68
CA LEU A 106 13.52 -6.84 2.88
C LEU A 106 12.69 -5.68 3.40
N GLY A 107 12.65 -5.45 4.71
CA GLY A 107 12.01 -4.28 5.32
C GLY A 107 12.65 -2.97 4.86
N LEU A 108 13.98 -2.90 4.80
CA LEU A 108 14.70 -1.77 4.23
C LEU A 108 14.40 -1.63 2.72
N ALA A 109 14.52 -2.71 1.96
CA ALA A 109 14.29 -2.71 0.52
C ALA A 109 12.89 -2.22 0.15
N SER A 110 11.87 -2.65 0.91
CA SER A 110 10.48 -2.26 0.67
C SER A 110 10.26 -0.75 0.74
N ARG A 111 10.97 -0.03 1.63
CA ARG A 111 10.88 1.43 1.72
C ARG A 111 11.58 2.16 0.60
N LEU A 112 12.54 1.51 -0.05
CA LEU A 112 13.28 2.07 -1.18
C LEU A 112 12.65 1.73 -2.54
N THR A 113 11.66 0.80 -2.61
CA THR A 113 11.11 0.31 -3.89
C THR A 113 9.61 0.38 -4.03
N LEU A 114 8.84 0.25 -2.94
CA LEU A 114 7.38 0.20 -3.01
C LEU A 114 6.75 1.59 -3.20
N TYR A 115 5.43 1.70 -3.08
CA TYR A 115 4.66 2.88 -3.44
C TYR A 115 5.20 4.20 -2.90
N ASP A 116 5.67 4.25 -1.65
CA ASP A 116 6.13 5.52 -1.06
C ASP A 116 7.32 6.09 -1.85
N ALA A 117 8.28 5.23 -2.23
CA ALA A 117 9.42 5.62 -3.08
C ALA A 117 9.00 5.86 -4.54
N ALA A 118 8.13 5.01 -5.08
CA ALA A 118 7.66 5.13 -6.45
C ALA A 118 6.81 6.38 -6.66
N PHE A 119 5.91 6.73 -5.72
CA PHE A 119 5.13 7.96 -5.76
C PHE A 119 6.01 9.20 -5.65
N ALA A 120 6.99 9.19 -4.72
CA ALA A 120 7.93 10.29 -4.61
C ALA A 120 8.76 10.47 -5.89
N THR A 121 9.15 9.35 -6.53
CA THR A 121 9.83 9.39 -7.83
C THR A 121 8.93 9.93 -8.94
N LEU A 122 7.65 9.55 -8.97
CA LEU A 122 6.70 10.14 -9.93
C LEU A 122 6.54 11.64 -9.71
N VAL A 123 6.51 12.10 -8.45
CA VAL A 123 6.43 13.53 -8.12
C VAL A 123 7.72 14.26 -8.53
N GLU A 124 8.89 13.63 -8.40
CA GLU A 124 10.15 14.18 -8.90
C GLU A 124 10.11 14.44 -10.42
N PHE A 125 9.47 13.55 -11.22
CA PHE A 125 9.42 13.67 -12.67
C PHE A 125 8.21 14.45 -13.21
N TYR A 126 7.04 14.33 -12.58
CA TYR A 126 5.79 14.91 -13.06
C TYR A 126 5.35 16.15 -12.28
N GLY A 127 6.03 16.48 -11.16
CA GLY A 127 5.63 17.58 -10.27
C GLY A 127 4.19 17.38 -9.78
N LEU A 128 3.41 18.46 -9.78
CA LEU A 128 2.01 18.43 -9.37
C LEU A 128 1.09 17.66 -10.32
N ARG A 129 1.53 17.38 -11.55
CA ARG A 129 0.81 16.55 -12.51
C ARG A 129 0.92 15.05 -12.21
N ALA A 130 1.64 14.65 -11.15
CA ALA A 130 1.85 13.25 -10.75
C ALA A 130 0.56 12.52 -10.29
N ARG A 131 -0.54 13.23 -9.99
CA ARG A 131 -1.79 12.61 -9.52
C ARG A 131 -2.26 11.47 -10.45
N ARG A 132 -2.39 11.72 -11.75
CA ARG A 132 -2.82 10.70 -12.72
C ARG A 132 -1.80 9.57 -12.90
N PRO A 133 -0.49 9.82 -13.05
CA PRO A 133 0.55 8.80 -12.96
C PRO A 133 0.49 7.93 -11.70
N ILE A 134 0.23 8.52 -10.53
CA ILE A 134 0.05 7.78 -9.26
C ILE A 134 -1.16 6.84 -9.36
N SER A 135 -2.31 7.32 -9.85
CA SER A 135 -3.51 6.48 -10.03
C SER A 135 -3.22 5.30 -10.98
N ILE A 136 -2.59 5.55 -12.12
CA ILE A 136 -2.20 4.49 -13.08
C ILE A 136 -1.23 3.50 -12.43
N LEU A 137 -0.22 3.98 -11.70
CA LEU A 137 0.74 3.13 -11.02
C LEU A 137 0.08 2.17 -10.03
N THR A 138 -0.96 2.61 -9.33
CA THR A 138 -1.69 1.76 -8.38
C THR A 138 -2.45 0.62 -9.06
N LEU A 139 -2.85 0.76 -10.32
CA LEU A 139 -3.44 -0.34 -11.10
C LEU A 139 -2.42 -1.44 -11.35
N PHE A 140 -1.19 -1.08 -11.72
CA PHE A 140 -0.10 -2.06 -11.90
C PHE A 140 0.14 -2.84 -10.60
N GLY A 141 0.30 -2.17 -9.47
CA GLY A 141 0.50 -2.85 -8.19
C GLY A 141 -0.68 -3.73 -7.76
N GLY A 142 -1.90 -3.41 -8.23
CA GLY A 142 -3.07 -4.26 -8.02
C GLY A 142 -2.99 -5.62 -8.72
N LEU A 143 -2.19 -5.74 -9.78
CA LEU A 143 -1.97 -7.00 -10.51
C LEU A 143 -0.88 -7.88 -9.89
N ALA A 144 -0.15 -7.37 -8.90
CA ALA A 144 1.01 -8.06 -8.35
C ALA A 144 0.66 -9.45 -7.78
N SER A 145 -0.39 -9.59 -6.98
CA SER A 145 -0.82 -10.87 -6.44
C SER A 145 -1.32 -11.82 -7.54
N THR A 146 -2.08 -11.29 -8.50
CA THR A 146 -2.62 -12.08 -9.63
C THR A 146 -1.51 -12.72 -10.47
N ILE A 147 -0.36 -12.03 -10.61
CA ILE A 147 0.77 -12.51 -11.40
C ILE A 147 1.71 -13.37 -10.55
N PHE A 148 2.06 -12.94 -9.34
CA PHE A 148 3.10 -13.60 -8.56
C PHE A 148 2.62 -14.78 -7.71
N TRP A 149 1.35 -14.87 -7.36
CA TRP A 149 0.84 -16.08 -6.69
C TRP A 149 1.00 -17.33 -7.57
N PRO A 150 0.56 -17.33 -8.84
CA PRO A 150 0.84 -18.45 -9.73
C PRO A 150 2.34 -18.71 -9.94
N ILE A 151 3.14 -17.65 -10.15
CA ILE A 151 4.60 -17.79 -10.34
C ILE A 151 5.23 -18.49 -9.13
N CYS A 152 4.95 -18.01 -7.90
CA CYS A 152 5.48 -18.62 -6.68
C CYS A 152 4.99 -20.07 -6.49
N HIS A 153 3.71 -20.33 -6.80
CA HIS A 153 3.12 -21.66 -6.68
C HIS A 153 3.81 -22.65 -7.62
N TYR A 154 3.83 -22.37 -8.93
CA TYR A 154 4.45 -23.27 -9.91
C TYR A 154 5.97 -23.38 -9.73
N ALA A 155 6.65 -22.32 -9.35
CA ALA A 155 8.07 -22.39 -8.99
C ALA A 155 8.31 -23.30 -7.77
N ASN A 156 7.44 -23.18 -6.75
CA ASN A 156 7.52 -24.06 -5.58
C ASN A 156 7.28 -25.55 -5.93
N GLU A 157 6.33 -25.85 -6.79
CA GLU A 157 6.07 -27.21 -7.25
C GLU A 157 7.23 -27.79 -8.07
N ALA A 158 7.85 -26.98 -8.94
CA ALA A 158 8.88 -27.42 -9.85
C ALA A 158 10.28 -27.55 -9.19
N ILE A 159 10.66 -26.60 -8.34
CA ILE A 159 12.03 -26.46 -7.80
C ILE A 159 12.07 -26.19 -6.29
N GLY A 160 10.94 -26.38 -5.60
CA GLY A 160 10.80 -26.15 -4.17
C GLY A 160 10.79 -24.69 -3.77
N TRP A 161 10.46 -24.40 -2.49
CA TRP A 161 10.33 -23.04 -1.98
C TRP A 161 11.63 -22.23 -2.05
N ARG A 162 12.79 -22.89 -1.91
CA ARG A 162 14.11 -22.23 -2.08
C ARG A 162 14.29 -21.72 -3.50
N GLY A 163 13.98 -22.57 -4.48
CA GLY A 163 13.98 -22.21 -5.88
C GLY A 163 12.98 -21.12 -6.22
N ALA A 164 11.78 -21.15 -5.63
CA ALA A 164 10.79 -20.08 -5.80
C ALA A 164 11.29 -18.72 -5.30
N TRP A 165 11.97 -18.66 -4.14
CA TRP A 165 12.61 -17.42 -3.67
C TRP A 165 13.77 -16.99 -4.57
N LEU A 166 14.52 -17.92 -5.17
CA LEU A 166 15.53 -17.57 -6.18
C LEU A 166 14.92 -16.96 -7.44
N VAL A 167 13.79 -17.48 -7.92
CA VAL A 167 13.03 -16.90 -9.04
C VAL A 167 12.58 -15.48 -8.69
N CYS A 168 12.09 -15.27 -7.46
CA CYS A 168 11.73 -13.94 -6.98
C CYS A 168 12.95 -12.99 -6.94
N ALA A 169 14.08 -13.44 -6.40
CA ALA A 169 15.31 -12.66 -6.35
C ALA A 169 15.82 -12.30 -7.75
N ALA A 170 15.86 -13.27 -8.65
CA ALA A 170 16.25 -13.08 -10.05
C ALA A 170 15.31 -12.10 -10.77
N SER A 171 13.99 -12.20 -10.55
CA SER A 171 13.00 -11.27 -11.13
C SER A 171 13.27 -9.82 -10.72
N VAL A 172 13.56 -9.57 -9.44
CA VAL A 172 13.91 -8.22 -8.95
C VAL A 172 15.26 -7.76 -9.54
N LEU A 173 16.26 -8.63 -9.58
CA LEU A 173 17.59 -8.30 -10.08
C LEU A 173 17.57 -7.98 -11.57
N VAL A 174 16.93 -8.83 -12.38
CA VAL A 174 16.99 -8.78 -13.84
C VAL A 174 15.97 -7.81 -14.44
N LEU A 175 14.81 -7.63 -13.80
CA LEU A 175 13.77 -6.73 -14.31
C LEU A 175 13.81 -5.37 -13.60
N CYS A 176 13.74 -5.35 -12.26
CA CYS A 176 13.63 -4.07 -11.54
C CYS A 176 14.92 -3.26 -11.58
N THR A 177 16.07 -3.88 -11.34
CA THR A 177 17.35 -3.16 -11.26
C THR A 177 17.68 -2.45 -12.58
N PRO A 178 17.65 -3.09 -13.75
CA PRO A 178 17.92 -2.39 -15.02
C PRO A 178 16.90 -1.31 -15.33
N LEU A 179 15.60 -1.58 -15.11
CA LEU A 179 14.56 -0.57 -15.36
C LEU A 179 14.76 0.67 -14.49
N HIS A 180 15.13 0.51 -13.22
CA HIS A 180 15.45 1.63 -12.35
C HIS A 180 16.76 2.34 -12.76
N MET A 181 17.78 1.60 -13.20
CA MET A 181 19.04 2.19 -13.71
C MET A 181 18.87 2.98 -15.00
N LEU A 182 17.90 2.62 -15.83
CA LEU A 182 17.61 3.30 -17.09
C LEU A 182 16.80 4.59 -16.92
N MET A 183 16.24 4.84 -15.72
CA MET A 183 15.55 6.09 -15.43
C MET A 183 16.51 7.29 -15.53
N PRO A 184 16.02 8.49 -15.91
CA PRO A 184 16.82 9.71 -15.90
C PRO A 184 17.42 9.99 -14.52
N ARG A 185 18.55 10.69 -14.47
CA ARG A 185 19.26 11.02 -13.22
C ARG A 185 18.60 12.16 -12.43
N HIS A 186 17.94 13.08 -13.13
CA HIS A 186 17.25 14.22 -12.55
C HIS A 186 15.86 14.33 -13.15
N GLY A 187 14.90 14.74 -12.34
CA GLY A 187 13.55 15.00 -12.79
C GLY A 187 13.59 16.08 -13.89
N VAL A 188 13.21 15.70 -15.09
CA VAL A 188 12.75 16.67 -16.07
C VAL A 188 11.35 17.05 -15.60
N VAL A 189 11.27 17.98 -14.64
CA VAL A 189 10.03 18.73 -14.49
C VAL A 189 9.73 19.24 -15.88
N MET A 190 8.66 18.78 -16.51
CA MET A 190 8.22 19.40 -17.76
C MET A 190 7.89 20.84 -17.42
N GLU A 191 8.89 21.70 -17.54
CA GLU A 191 8.66 23.08 -17.84
C GLU A 191 7.80 23.10 -19.09
N ASN A 192 6.70 23.72 -19.00
CA ASN A 192 5.71 24.12 -19.98
C ASN A 192 6.06 23.77 -21.43
N GLY A 193 5.05 23.24 -22.19
CA GLY A 193 5.19 22.97 -23.61
C GLY A 193 5.76 24.20 -24.37
N PRO A 194 6.26 24.04 -25.60
CA PRO A 194 6.87 25.11 -26.35
C PRO A 194 5.87 26.26 -26.54
N GLY A 195 5.97 27.32 -25.75
CA GLY A 195 5.10 28.50 -25.82
C GLY A 195 4.94 29.32 -24.54
N GLU A 196 5.23 28.80 -23.36
CA GLU A 196 5.12 29.58 -22.12
C GLU A 196 6.52 29.89 -21.56
N ASN A 197 7.12 30.95 -22.07
CA ASN A 197 8.25 31.66 -21.45
C ASN A 197 7.75 32.38 -20.19
N GLY A 198 7.65 31.68 -19.11
CA GLY A 198 7.28 32.14 -17.79
C GLY A 198 6.98 30.92 -16.95
N ALA A 199 7.95 30.49 -16.14
CA ALA A 199 7.69 29.51 -15.10
C ALA A 199 6.58 30.04 -14.20
N SER A 200 5.33 29.62 -14.44
CA SER A 200 4.27 29.89 -13.47
C SER A 200 4.73 29.27 -12.15
N PRO A 201 4.78 30.05 -11.07
CA PRO A 201 5.13 29.50 -9.76
C PRO A 201 4.26 28.27 -9.51
N ASP A 202 4.85 27.20 -8.93
CA ASP A 202 4.05 26.08 -8.49
C ASP A 202 2.86 26.62 -7.69
N PRO A 203 1.63 26.16 -7.94
CA PRO A 203 0.50 26.58 -7.14
C PRO A 203 0.82 26.33 -5.66
N GLU A 204 0.52 27.32 -4.85
CA GLU A 204 0.77 27.24 -3.41
C GLU A 204 0.10 25.99 -2.81
N PRO A 205 0.76 25.33 -1.86
CA PRO A 205 0.15 24.23 -1.13
C PRO A 205 -1.18 24.68 -0.51
N LEU A 206 -2.23 23.82 -0.62
CA LEU A 206 -3.55 24.16 -0.04
C LEU A 206 -3.52 24.30 1.49
N VAL A 207 -2.51 23.71 2.14
CA VAL A 207 -2.33 23.79 3.59
C VAL A 207 -1.16 24.70 3.91
N PRO A 208 -1.39 25.79 4.67
CA PRO A 208 -0.33 26.68 5.14
C PRO A 208 0.74 25.95 5.95
N ALA A 209 1.98 26.39 5.88
CA ALA A 209 3.12 25.75 6.56
C ALA A 209 2.89 25.58 8.08
N GLU A 210 2.26 26.56 8.73
CA GLU A 210 1.94 26.58 10.17
C GLU A 210 0.94 25.47 10.54
N ALA A 211 0.03 25.12 9.64
CA ALA A 211 -1.02 24.12 9.86
C ALA A 211 -0.64 22.74 9.34
N LYS A 212 0.56 22.58 8.73
CA LYS A 212 1.04 21.33 8.13
C LYS A 212 1.00 20.16 9.12
N SER A 213 1.43 20.36 10.36
CA SER A 213 1.44 19.32 11.39
C SER A 213 0.04 18.80 11.71
N GLN A 214 -0.96 19.68 11.77
CA GLN A 214 -2.35 19.31 12.04
C GLN A 214 -2.95 18.53 10.87
N ALA A 215 -2.69 18.95 9.64
CA ALA A 215 -3.16 18.23 8.45
C ALA A 215 -2.51 16.84 8.33
N ILE A 216 -1.20 16.71 8.63
CA ILE A 216 -0.51 15.42 8.70
C ILE A 216 -1.11 14.53 9.81
N LEU A 217 -1.45 15.09 10.97
CA LEU A 217 -2.09 14.32 12.05
C LEU A 217 -3.45 13.78 11.61
N LEU A 218 -4.32 14.61 11.03
CA LEU A 218 -5.65 14.19 10.58
C LEU A 218 -5.57 13.11 9.48
N LEU A 219 -4.72 13.31 8.48
CA LEU A 219 -4.48 12.29 7.45
C LEU A 219 -3.84 11.03 8.05
N GLY A 220 -2.91 11.18 8.99
CA GLY A 220 -2.28 10.08 9.70
C GLY A 220 -3.27 9.22 10.46
N ILE A 221 -4.23 9.84 11.15
CA ILE A 221 -5.35 9.15 11.83
C ILE A 221 -6.19 8.38 10.80
N ALA A 222 -6.58 9.05 9.70
CA ALA A 222 -7.38 8.41 8.66
C ALA A 222 -6.67 7.19 8.05
N PHE A 223 -5.39 7.32 7.72
CA PHE A 223 -4.61 6.24 7.10
C PHE A 223 -4.28 5.11 8.10
N ALA A 224 -4.01 5.44 9.36
CA ALA A 224 -3.80 4.45 10.41
C ALA A 224 -5.08 3.64 10.68
N ALA A 225 -6.24 4.29 10.75
CA ALA A 225 -7.53 3.65 10.88
C ALA A 225 -7.80 2.68 9.72
N ASN A 226 -7.57 3.12 8.49
CA ASN A 226 -7.72 2.25 7.31
C ASN A 226 -6.73 1.08 7.30
N ALA A 227 -5.48 1.30 7.71
CA ALA A 227 -4.49 0.24 7.84
C ALA A 227 -4.90 -0.80 8.89
N PHE A 228 -5.40 -0.35 10.04
CA PHE A 228 -5.95 -1.21 11.09
C PHE A 228 -7.09 -2.09 10.55
N ILE A 229 -8.13 -1.47 9.96
CA ILE A 229 -9.29 -2.18 9.41
C ILE A 229 -8.84 -3.21 8.35
N SER A 230 -8.03 -2.78 7.39
CA SER A 230 -7.59 -3.64 6.29
C SER A 230 -6.84 -4.87 6.80
N THR A 231 -5.93 -4.69 7.75
CA THR A 231 -5.11 -5.78 8.28
C THR A 231 -5.91 -6.70 9.20
N ALA A 232 -6.73 -6.16 10.09
CA ALA A 232 -7.61 -6.94 10.96
C ALA A 232 -8.53 -7.84 10.14
N LEU A 233 -9.19 -7.30 9.12
CA LEU A 233 -10.12 -8.07 8.28
C LEU A 233 -9.41 -9.01 7.30
N SER A 234 -8.18 -8.72 6.91
CA SER A 234 -7.41 -9.68 6.10
C SER A 234 -7.13 -10.97 6.87
N ALA A 235 -6.96 -10.89 8.16
CA ALA A 235 -6.72 -12.05 9.03
C ALA A 235 -8.01 -12.72 9.51
N HIS A 236 -9.04 -11.95 9.87
CA HIS A 236 -10.15 -12.44 10.68
C HIS A 236 -11.53 -12.36 10.03
N PHE A 237 -11.66 -11.81 8.82
CA PHE A 237 -12.99 -11.69 8.18
C PHE A 237 -13.67 -13.05 7.97
N ILE A 238 -12.95 -14.02 7.37
CA ILE A 238 -13.51 -15.34 7.09
C ILE A 238 -13.91 -16.06 8.39
N PRO A 239 -13.03 -16.22 9.40
CA PRO A 239 -13.42 -16.81 10.67
C PRO A 239 -14.61 -16.11 11.32
N ALA A 240 -14.63 -14.78 11.35
CA ALA A 240 -15.70 -14.01 11.98
C ALA A 240 -17.07 -14.26 11.33
N VAL A 241 -17.16 -14.29 9.99
CA VAL A 241 -18.46 -14.55 9.34
C VAL A 241 -18.86 -16.03 9.39
N VAL A 242 -17.91 -16.95 9.44
CA VAL A 242 -18.20 -18.39 9.66
C VAL A 242 -18.81 -18.62 11.04
N THR A 243 -18.33 -17.96 12.09
CA THR A 243 -18.95 -18.03 13.43
C THR A 243 -20.35 -17.43 13.49
N MET A 244 -20.72 -16.59 12.52
CA MET A 244 -22.10 -16.06 12.34
C MET A 244 -23.00 -16.99 11.52
N GLY A 245 -22.55 -18.21 11.19
CA GLY A 245 -23.34 -19.23 10.50
C GLY A 245 -23.19 -19.26 8.97
N VAL A 246 -22.27 -18.48 8.41
CA VAL A 246 -22.00 -18.49 6.95
C VAL A 246 -21.06 -19.66 6.62
N SER A 247 -21.31 -20.39 5.53
CA SER A 247 -20.41 -21.47 5.11
C SER A 247 -19.03 -20.93 4.76
N ALA A 248 -17.97 -21.70 5.08
CA ALA A 248 -16.60 -21.32 4.79
C ALA A 248 -16.38 -21.04 3.28
N ALA A 249 -17.01 -21.82 2.39
CA ALA A 249 -16.95 -21.64 0.95
C ALA A 249 -17.55 -20.28 0.53
N THR A 250 -18.74 -19.93 1.05
CA THR A 250 -19.39 -18.64 0.79
C THR A 250 -18.55 -17.48 1.34
N ALA A 251 -18.02 -17.61 2.56
CA ALA A 251 -17.17 -16.59 3.18
C ALA A 251 -15.88 -16.33 2.37
N MET A 252 -15.22 -17.39 1.88
CA MET A 252 -14.04 -17.28 1.02
C MET A 252 -14.36 -16.62 -0.33
N TRP A 253 -15.45 -17.03 -0.98
CA TRP A 253 -15.87 -16.43 -2.23
C TRP A 253 -16.14 -14.92 -2.09
N ILE A 254 -16.91 -14.54 -1.08
CA ILE A 254 -17.21 -13.14 -0.77
C ILE A 254 -15.93 -12.34 -0.44
N ALA A 255 -15.01 -12.94 0.34
CA ALA A 255 -13.72 -12.30 0.65
C ALA A 255 -12.88 -12.05 -0.61
N SER A 256 -12.92 -12.95 -1.59
CA SER A 256 -12.18 -12.81 -2.85
C SER A 256 -12.68 -11.65 -3.71
N LEU A 257 -13.96 -11.32 -3.64
CA LEU A 257 -14.55 -10.19 -4.37
C LEU A 257 -13.93 -8.85 -3.97
N ARG A 258 -13.43 -8.70 -2.73
CA ARG A 258 -12.76 -7.47 -2.28
C ARG A 258 -11.61 -7.05 -3.21
N GLY A 259 -10.80 -8.01 -3.66
CA GLY A 259 -9.69 -7.72 -4.58
C GLY A 259 -10.15 -7.23 -5.95
N VAL A 260 -11.20 -7.84 -6.47
CA VAL A 260 -11.82 -7.42 -7.76
C VAL A 260 -12.34 -6.00 -7.65
N PHE A 261 -13.12 -5.69 -6.62
CA PHE A 261 -13.70 -4.36 -6.43
C PHE A 261 -12.67 -3.31 -6.00
N GLN A 262 -11.58 -3.70 -5.36
CA GLN A 262 -10.44 -2.82 -5.10
C GLN A 262 -9.79 -2.35 -6.43
N THR A 263 -9.62 -3.25 -7.38
CA THR A 263 -9.09 -2.90 -8.70
C THR A 263 -10.10 -2.06 -9.49
N LEU A 264 -11.38 -2.42 -9.42
CA LEU A 264 -12.46 -1.64 -10.03
C LEU A 264 -12.53 -0.22 -9.47
N GLY A 265 -12.42 -0.04 -8.15
CA GLY A 265 -12.39 1.28 -7.51
C GLY A 265 -11.27 2.17 -8.05
N ARG A 266 -10.07 1.64 -8.22
CA ARG A 266 -8.94 2.35 -8.83
C ARG A 266 -9.20 2.69 -10.31
N PHE A 267 -9.80 1.78 -11.05
CA PHE A 267 -10.15 2.00 -12.44
C PHE A 267 -11.22 3.09 -12.60
N LEU A 268 -12.25 3.08 -11.78
CA LEU A 268 -13.29 4.11 -11.77
C LEU A 268 -12.72 5.49 -11.42
N GLU A 269 -11.79 5.57 -10.45
CA GLU A 269 -11.11 6.84 -10.14
C GLU A 269 -10.29 7.34 -11.33
N MET A 270 -9.55 6.47 -11.98
CA MET A 270 -8.76 6.84 -13.17
C MET A 270 -9.64 7.44 -14.29
N LEU A 271 -10.86 6.91 -14.47
CA LEU A 271 -11.80 7.38 -15.50
C LEU A 271 -12.54 8.66 -15.08
N PHE A 272 -13.02 8.75 -13.86
CA PHE A 272 -13.97 9.76 -13.39
C PHE A 272 -13.41 10.70 -12.32
N GLY A 273 -12.31 10.31 -11.64
CA GLY A 273 -11.74 11.05 -10.52
C GLY A 273 -10.88 12.25 -10.89
N LYS A 274 -10.62 12.48 -12.18
CA LYS A 274 -9.66 13.48 -12.67
C LYS A 274 -9.87 14.90 -12.11
N ASN A 275 -11.11 15.30 -11.95
CA ASN A 275 -11.50 16.67 -11.53
C ASN A 275 -12.01 16.73 -10.09
N LEU A 276 -11.93 15.64 -9.33
CA LEU A 276 -12.40 15.65 -7.95
C LEU A 276 -11.47 16.48 -7.08
N ASP A 277 -12.08 17.34 -6.27
CA ASP A 277 -11.41 18.06 -5.21
C ASP A 277 -10.72 17.06 -4.24
N PRO A 278 -9.46 17.30 -3.80
CA PRO A 278 -8.72 16.34 -2.97
C PRO A 278 -9.41 16.01 -1.65
N PHE A 279 -10.04 16.99 -1.02
CA PHE A 279 -10.79 16.80 0.23
C PHE A 279 -12.03 15.96 -0.01
N MET A 280 -12.77 16.26 -1.09
CA MET A 280 -13.94 15.49 -1.50
C MET A 280 -13.55 14.05 -1.83
N PHE A 281 -12.42 13.85 -2.52
CA PHE A 281 -11.93 12.51 -2.86
C PHE A 281 -11.57 11.69 -1.61
N ALA A 282 -10.89 12.29 -0.63
CA ALA A 282 -10.61 11.64 0.65
C ALA A 282 -11.90 11.29 1.41
N ASN A 283 -12.87 12.22 1.45
CA ASN A 283 -14.15 12.01 2.14
C ASN A 283 -15.00 10.92 1.48
N ILE A 284 -15.09 10.88 0.15
CA ILE A 284 -15.80 9.80 -0.57
C ILE A 284 -15.15 8.45 -0.24
N SER A 285 -13.82 8.38 -0.32
CA SER A 285 -13.09 7.13 -0.12
C SER A 285 -13.30 6.55 1.29
N THR A 286 -13.24 7.40 2.32
CA THR A 286 -13.45 6.99 3.72
C THR A 286 -14.93 6.84 4.06
N GLY A 287 -15.82 7.64 3.47
CA GLY A 287 -17.28 7.55 3.65
C GLY A 287 -17.85 6.25 3.11
N ILE A 288 -17.39 5.77 1.94
CA ILE A 288 -17.76 4.45 1.40
C ILE A 288 -17.39 3.34 2.40
N MET A 289 -16.27 3.46 3.11
CA MET A 289 -15.86 2.51 4.15
C MET A 289 -16.90 2.44 5.29
N VAL A 290 -17.39 3.58 5.76
CA VAL A 290 -18.41 3.65 6.81
C VAL A 290 -19.69 2.96 6.35
N VAL A 291 -20.15 3.28 5.13
CA VAL A 291 -21.36 2.67 4.55
C VAL A 291 -21.19 1.16 4.37
N ALA A 292 -20.00 0.69 4.03
CA ALA A 292 -19.70 -0.73 3.90
C ALA A 292 -19.93 -1.51 5.21
N PHE A 293 -19.58 -0.92 6.35
CA PHE A 293 -19.73 -1.59 7.66
C PHE A 293 -21.15 -1.52 8.24
N ALA A 294 -21.97 -0.58 7.83
CA ALA A 294 -23.28 -0.37 8.42
C ALA A 294 -24.16 -1.64 8.43
N PRO A 295 -24.29 -2.43 7.35
CA PRO A 295 -25.08 -3.65 7.35
C PRO A 295 -24.56 -4.73 8.32
N LEU A 296 -23.24 -4.86 8.43
CA LEU A 296 -22.61 -5.87 9.30
C LEU A 296 -22.70 -5.47 10.76
N ALA A 297 -22.54 -4.20 11.08
CA ALA A 297 -22.70 -3.68 12.43
C ALA A 297 -24.15 -3.79 12.93
N ALA A 298 -25.14 -3.68 12.05
CA ALA A 298 -26.55 -3.90 12.38
C ALA A 298 -26.91 -5.38 12.64
N GLY A 299 -25.94 -6.30 12.66
CA GLY A 299 -26.17 -7.72 12.95
C GLY A 299 -26.49 -8.58 11.73
N GLY A 300 -26.30 -8.07 10.53
CA GLY A 300 -26.62 -8.77 9.28
C GLY A 300 -25.47 -9.60 8.71
N ALA A 301 -25.41 -10.91 8.99
CA ALA A 301 -24.56 -11.86 8.26
C ALA A 301 -25.29 -12.47 7.02
N SER A 302 -26.33 -11.81 6.51
CA SER A 302 -26.99 -12.28 5.29
C SER A 302 -26.06 -12.16 4.09
N THR A 303 -26.16 -13.11 3.14
CA THR A 303 -25.34 -13.09 1.92
C THR A 303 -25.40 -11.75 1.16
N PRO A 304 -26.57 -11.09 1.00
CA PRO A 304 -26.63 -9.77 0.38
C PRO A 304 -25.85 -8.69 1.14
N ALA A 305 -25.91 -8.69 2.48
CA ALA A 305 -25.18 -7.72 3.30
C ALA A 305 -23.67 -7.90 3.19
N LEU A 306 -23.19 -9.16 3.21
CA LEU A 306 -21.78 -9.51 3.04
C LEU A 306 -21.26 -9.17 1.63
N LEU A 307 -22.08 -9.37 0.60
CA LEU A 307 -21.77 -8.97 -0.77
C LEU A 307 -21.64 -7.44 -0.88
N ALA A 308 -22.62 -6.70 -0.38
CA ALA A 308 -22.59 -5.24 -0.36
C ALA A 308 -21.37 -4.72 0.39
N PHE A 309 -21.04 -5.32 1.55
CA PHE A 309 -19.83 -5.04 2.29
C PHE A 309 -18.57 -5.25 1.42
N SER A 310 -18.40 -6.42 0.82
CA SER A 310 -17.19 -6.74 0.04
C SER A 310 -17.00 -5.84 -1.18
N VAL A 311 -18.08 -5.46 -1.84
CA VAL A 311 -18.07 -4.50 -2.95
C VAL A 311 -17.61 -3.13 -2.48
N LEU A 312 -18.31 -2.56 -1.50
CA LEU A 312 -18.02 -1.21 -1.00
C LEU A 312 -16.67 -1.11 -0.31
N PHE A 313 -16.33 -2.11 0.51
CA PHE A 313 -15.04 -2.18 1.18
C PHE A 313 -13.89 -2.29 0.18
N GLY A 314 -14.03 -3.14 -0.85
CA GLY A 314 -13.06 -3.25 -1.93
C GLY A 314 -12.85 -1.91 -2.64
N ILE A 315 -13.94 -1.27 -3.10
CA ILE A 315 -13.87 0.04 -3.76
C ILE A 315 -13.17 1.06 -2.87
N SER A 316 -13.57 1.17 -1.60
CA SER A 316 -12.94 2.09 -0.64
C SER A 316 -11.43 1.86 -0.51
N LEU A 317 -10.99 0.61 -0.33
CA LEU A 317 -9.56 0.27 -0.26
C LEU A 317 -8.81 0.66 -1.54
N GLY A 318 -9.43 0.48 -2.71
CA GLY A 318 -8.86 0.90 -3.98
C GLY A 318 -8.63 2.41 -4.03
N LEU A 319 -9.64 3.18 -3.68
CA LEU A 319 -9.58 4.66 -3.66
C LEU A 319 -8.59 5.18 -2.62
N ILE A 320 -8.58 4.63 -1.40
CA ILE A 320 -7.67 5.06 -0.32
C ILE A 320 -6.19 4.86 -0.71
N THR A 321 -5.88 3.84 -1.49
CA THR A 321 -4.51 3.65 -2.00
C THR A 321 -4.06 4.84 -2.86
N ILE A 322 -4.97 5.40 -3.68
CA ILE A 322 -4.71 6.58 -4.50
C ILE A 322 -4.70 7.84 -3.65
N VAL A 323 -5.67 7.99 -2.73
CA VAL A 323 -5.72 9.11 -1.76
C VAL A 323 -4.39 9.25 -1.04
N ARG A 324 -3.80 8.14 -0.60
CA ARG A 324 -2.52 8.11 0.11
C ARG A 324 -1.37 8.74 -0.70
N GLY A 325 -1.37 8.57 -2.00
CA GLY A 325 -0.36 9.16 -2.88
C GLY A 325 -0.76 10.56 -3.39
N ALA A 326 -1.97 10.72 -3.90
CA ALA A 326 -2.37 11.92 -4.63
C ALA A 326 -2.76 13.10 -3.71
N VAL A 327 -3.46 12.84 -2.61
CA VAL A 327 -3.96 13.92 -1.73
C VAL A 327 -2.83 14.66 -1.02
N PRO A 328 -1.82 14.00 -0.40
CA PRO A 328 -0.70 14.71 0.20
C PRO A 328 0.07 15.60 -0.79
N LEU A 329 0.17 15.20 -2.07
CA LEU A 329 0.83 16.00 -3.09
C LEU A 329 0.13 17.33 -3.30
N VAL A 330 -1.20 17.34 -3.40
CA VAL A 330 -1.98 18.55 -3.62
C VAL A 330 -2.05 19.43 -2.37
N LEU A 331 -2.13 18.80 -1.19
CA LEU A 331 -2.23 19.55 0.08
C LEU A 331 -0.91 20.21 0.48
N PHE A 332 0.22 19.54 0.29
CA PHE A 332 1.52 19.96 0.81
C PHE A 332 2.54 20.35 -0.27
N GLY A 333 2.17 20.21 -1.54
CA GLY A 333 3.06 20.48 -2.66
C GLY A 333 4.13 19.39 -2.86
N ARG A 334 5.02 19.62 -3.84
CA ARG A 334 6.07 18.65 -4.21
C ARG A 334 7.29 18.66 -3.28
N HIS A 335 7.56 19.81 -2.63
CA HIS A 335 8.73 19.96 -1.77
C HIS A 335 8.58 19.17 -0.47
N GLY A 336 9.53 18.27 -0.20
CA GLY A 336 9.48 17.38 0.98
C GLY A 336 8.35 16.35 0.96
N TYR A 337 7.78 16.06 -0.21
CA TYR A 337 6.67 15.11 -0.36
C TYR A 337 7.01 13.71 0.17
N ALA A 338 8.22 13.21 -0.07
CA ALA A 338 8.66 11.91 0.46
C ALA A 338 8.67 11.89 2.00
N GLY A 339 9.11 13.00 2.63
CA GLY A 339 9.08 13.16 4.07
C GLY A 339 7.66 13.18 4.64
N VAL A 340 6.71 13.81 3.93
CA VAL A 340 5.28 13.78 4.28
C VAL A 340 4.74 12.35 4.21
N LEU A 341 4.98 11.63 3.12
CA LEU A 341 4.55 10.24 2.99
C LEU A 341 5.13 9.35 4.09
N ALA A 342 6.41 9.51 4.43
CA ALA A 342 7.03 8.76 5.53
C ALA A 342 6.37 9.08 6.89
N SER A 343 6.01 10.35 7.13
CA SER A 343 5.32 10.74 8.36
C SER A 343 3.91 10.16 8.45
N LEU A 344 3.20 10.07 7.32
CA LEU A 344 1.88 9.45 7.22
C LEU A 344 1.94 7.92 7.30
N ALA A 345 3.03 7.29 6.85
CA ALA A 345 3.20 5.84 6.88
C ALA A 345 3.41 5.30 8.30
N THR A 346 4.14 6.02 9.14
CA THR A 346 4.54 5.55 10.49
C THR A 346 3.36 5.13 11.36
N PRO A 347 2.30 5.95 11.57
CA PRO A 347 1.13 5.54 12.35
C PRO A 347 0.41 4.33 11.74
N GLY A 348 0.34 4.26 10.40
CA GLY A 348 -0.27 3.15 9.67
C GLY A 348 0.44 1.82 9.94
N LEU A 349 1.77 1.83 10.04
CA LEU A 349 2.54 0.62 10.31
C LEU A 349 2.34 0.11 11.74
N ILE A 350 2.27 1.00 12.73
CA ILE A 350 1.93 0.63 14.11
C ILE A 350 0.53 0.02 14.15
N ALA A 351 -0.44 0.66 13.49
CA ALA A 351 -1.80 0.16 13.39
C ALA A 351 -1.87 -1.22 12.71
N THR A 352 -1.13 -1.42 11.61
CA THR A 352 -1.01 -2.70 10.90
C THR A 352 -0.46 -3.81 11.81
N ALA A 353 0.58 -3.52 12.61
CA ALA A 353 1.19 -4.50 13.50
C ALA A 353 0.26 -4.89 14.67
N ALA A 354 -0.48 -3.94 15.22
CA ALA A 354 -1.38 -4.17 16.35
C ALA A 354 -2.72 -4.81 15.94
N ALA A 355 -3.18 -4.56 14.72
CA ALA A 355 -4.54 -4.88 14.29
C ALA A 355 -4.95 -6.35 14.41
N PRO A 356 -4.17 -7.35 13.96
CA PRO A 356 -4.59 -8.74 14.05
C PRO A 356 -4.81 -9.19 15.51
N THR A 357 -3.88 -8.88 16.40
CA THR A 357 -3.94 -9.29 17.79
C THR A 357 -5.05 -8.55 18.56
N ALA A 358 -5.16 -7.24 18.36
CA ALA A 358 -6.20 -6.46 19.03
C ALA A 358 -7.61 -6.88 18.58
N TYR A 359 -7.77 -7.15 17.29
CA TYR A 359 -9.06 -7.58 16.77
C TYR A 359 -9.41 -9.01 17.16
N ALA A 360 -8.43 -9.94 17.17
CA ALA A 360 -8.64 -11.29 17.69
C ALA A 360 -9.18 -11.26 19.12
N TYR A 361 -8.55 -10.47 19.99
CA TYR A 361 -9.00 -10.31 21.37
C TYR A 361 -10.46 -9.84 21.48
N VAL A 362 -10.86 -8.88 20.63
CA VAL A 362 -12.25 -8.41 20.58
C VAL A 362 -13.21 -9.51 20.12
N LEU A 363 -12.83 -10.28 19.10
CA LEU A 363 -13.63 -11.40 18.60
C LEU A 363 -13.81 -12.51 19.65
N ASP A 364 -12.73 -12.84 20.36
CA ASP A 364 -12.74 -13.89 21.38
C ASP A 364 -13.57 -13.50 22.60
N MET A 365 -13.49 -12.23 23.04
CA MET A 365 -14.18 -11.76 24.26
C MET A 365 -15.63 -11.35 24.03
N TRP A 366 -15.95 -10.76 22.87
CA TRP A 366 -17.29 -10.16 22.63
C TRP A 366 -17.96 -10.60 21.33
N GLY A 367 -17.31 -11.46 20.58
CA GLY A 367 -17.85 -12.05 19.35
C GLY A 367 -17.82 -11.12 18.14
N PRO A 368 -18.23 -11.66 16.96
CA PRO A 368 -18.07 -11.00 15.66
C PRO A 368 -18.91 -9.74 15.48
N VAL A 369 -20.10 -9.68 16.09
CA VAL A 369 -20.98 -8.50 15.97
C VAL A 369 -20.31 -7.27 16.60
N VAL A 370 -19.76 -7.43 17.82
CA VAL A 370 -19.01 -6.36 18.49
C VAL A 370 -17.74 -6.03 17.73
N GLY A 371 -17.08 -7.04 17.16
CA GLY A 371 -15.93 -6.85 16.27
C GLY A 371 -16.26 -5.96 15.07
N PHE A 372 -17.38 -6.18 14.38
CA PHE A 372 -17.81 -5.34 13.26
C PHE A 372 -18.25 -3.93 13.71
N TRP A 373 -18.86 -3.77 14.89
CA TRP A 373 -19.11 -2.47 15.48
C TRP A 373 -17.81 -1.69 15.74
N LEU A 374 -16.77 -2.34 16.25
CA LEU A 374 -15.46 -1.72 16.40
C LEU A 374 -14.92 -1.23 15.06
N MET A 375 -14.99 -2.07 14.01
CA MET A 375 -14.53 -1.68 12.67
C MET A 375 -15.35 -0.51 12.12
N PHE A 376 -16.66 -0.49 12.33
CA PHE A 376 -17.53 0.61 11.97
C PHE A 376 -17.09 1.92 12.66
N LEU A 377 -16.85 1.90 13.99
CA LEU A 377 -16.40 3.07 14.73
C LEU A 377 -15.02 3.57 14.27
N VAL A 378 -14.09 2.64 13.96
CA VAL A 378 -12.77 2.99 13.40
C VAL A 378 -12.93 3.60 11.99
N ALA A 379 -13.87 3.12 11.18
CA ALA A 379 -14.19 3.73 9.88
C ALA A 379 -14.81 5.13 10.05
N VAL A 380 -15.70 5.32 11.00
CA VAL A 380 -16.27 6.65 11.36
C VAL A 380 -15.18 7.61 11.81
N MET A 381 -14.22 7.14 12.62
CA MET A 381 -13.06 7.95 13.03
C MET A 381 -12.23 8.37 11.82
N SER A 382 -11.96 7.45 10.88
CA SER A 382 -11.25 7.77 9.64
C SER A 382 -11.99 8.82 8.82
N PHE A 383 -13.30 8.67 8.63
CA PHE A 383 -14.14 9.61 7.90
C PHE A 383 -14.23 10.96 8.61
N GLY A 384 -14.40 10.97 9.94
CA GLY A 384 -14.40 12.19 10.76
C GLY A 384 -13.09 12.98 10.64
N ALA A 385 -11.94 12.28 10.58
CA ALA A 385 -10.63 12.92 10.39
C ALA A 385 -10.52 13.58 9.00
N THR A 386 -11.01 12.95 7.92
CA THR A 386 -11.00 13.54 6.58
C THR A 386 -12.03 14.67 6.45
N LEU A 387 -13.19 14.58 7.12
CA LEU A 387 -14.16 15.68 7.20
C LEU A 387 -13.60 16.90 7.94
N ALA A 388 -12.93 16.66 9.08
CA ALA A 388 -12.28 17.74 9.84
C ALA A 388 -11.19 18.44 9.01
N LEU A 389 -10.41 17.66 8.24
CA LEU A 389 -9.44 18.18 7.31
C LEU A 389 -10.10 19.06 6.25
N ALA A 390 -11.17 18.59 5.61
CA ALA A 390 -11.92 19.35 4.62
C ALA A 390 -12.54 20.61 5.19
N TRP A 391 -13.20 20.51 6.35
CA TRP A 391 -13.84 21.65 7.00
C TRP A 391 -12.83 22.76 7.34
N ARG A 392 -11.62 22.38 7.81
CA ARG A 392 -10.61 23.34 8.24
C ARG A 392 -9.89 24.02 7.08
N PHE A 393 -9.59 23.28 5.99
CA PHE A 393 -8.69 23.77 4.95
C PHE A 393 -9.37 24.07 3.61
N ARG A 394 -10.60 23.61 3.38
CA ARG A 394 -11.34 23.90 2.14
C ARG A 394 -11.86 25.36 2.06
N LYS A 395 -12.10 26.01 3.20
CA LYS A 395 -12.61 27.37 3.26
C LYS A 395 -11.63 28.48 2.81
N GLY A 396 -10.36 28.14 2.54
CA GLY A 396 -9.34 29.06 2.04
C GLY A 396 -9.26 29.18 0.52
N THR A 397 -10.13 28.50 -0.22
CA THR A 397 -10.12 28.44 -1.70
C THR A 397 -11.34 29.10 -2.36
N SER A 398 -12.13 29.91 -1.62
CA SER A 398 -13.24 30.72 -2.15
C SER A 398 -12.88 32.18 -2.24
#